data_80a616e735e3ec432e269d1165bde27e
#
_entry.id   80a616e735e3ec432e269d1165bde27e
#
_cell.length_a   1.000
_cell.length_b   1.000
_cell.length_c   1.000
_cell.angle_alpha   90.00
_cell.angle_beta   90.00
_cell.angle_gamma   90.00
#
_symmetry.space_group_name_H-M   'P 1'
#
loop_
_entity.id
_entity.type
_entity.pdbx_description
1 polymer ?
#
loop_
_entity_poly.entity_id
_entity_poly.type
_entity_poly.pdbx_seq_one_letter_code
_entity_poly.pdbx_strand_id
1 'polypeptide(L)'
;MLRRSIAVELEVTRELNKLLHSVETAYLNIVREVVEYAVKNNVLNATQLHKLFYHKYRDEYPGLHTHLVVQAIRQASEIAKSFVKRRRKGLASKPYPEVKAVSIRFDETAWNYEQFIKSIAPVRVELSLLGGRREVWLRLHRRFWLYWWKVLTGEAELASTLIVKRRLNRWYAV
;
A
#
# COMPACT_ATOMS: atom_id res chain seq x y z
N MET A 1 -5.51 4.38 -23.06
CA MET A 1 -4.36 3.64 -22.51
C MET A 1 -4.86 2.45 -21.72
N LEU A 2 -4.42 1.25 -22.04
CA LEU A 2 -4.89 0.02 -21.38
C LEU A 2 -4.08 -0.15 -20.08
N ARG A 3 -4.75 -0.12 -18.91
CA ARG A 3 -4.10 -0.38 -17.61
C ARG A 3 -4.26 -1.85 -17.25
N ARG A 4 -3.18 -2.48 -16.83
CA ARG A 4 -3.19 -3.85 -16.32
C ARG A 4 -2.52 -3.88 -14.95
N SER A 5 -3.12 -4.60 -14.02
CA SER A 5 -2.51 -4.90 -12.72
C SER A 5 -1.96 -6.32 -12.74
N ILE A 6 -0.70 -6.46 -12.38
CA ILE A 6 0.00 -7.75 -12.32
C ILE A 6 0.46 -7.94 -10.88
N ALA A 7 0.07 -9.07 -10.28
CA ALA A 7 0.53 -9.43 -8.93
C ALA A 7 1.82 -10.27 -9.06
N VAL A 8 2.90 -9.77 -8.49
CA VAL A 8 4.21 -10.43 -8.49
C VAL A 8 4.59 -10.78 -7.07
N GLU A 9 5.00 -12.02 -6.83
CA GLU A 9 5.42 -12.47 -5.49
C GLU A 9 6.75 -11.80 -5.10
N LEU A 10 6.84 -11.35 -3.84
CA LEU A 10 8.07 -10.85 -3.25
C LEU A 10 8.90 -11.99 -2.69
N GLU A 11 10.20 -11.99 -2.93
CA GLU A 11 11.14 -12.87 -2.22
C GLU A 11 11.45 -12.27 -0.85
N VAL A 12 10.96 -12.93 0.19
CA VAL A 12 10.96 -12.37 1.53
C VAL A 12 11.77 -13.24 2.48
N THR A 13 12.83 -12.67 3.03
CA THR A 13 13.59 -13.29 4.15
C THR A 13 12.74 -13.25 5.43
N ARG A 14 13.14 -14.02 6.45
CA ARG A 14 12.47 -14.01 7.76
C ARG A 14 12.45 -12.61 8.40
N GLU A 15 13.55 -11.87 8.27
CA GLU A 15 13.66 -10.50 8.79
C GLU A 15 12.74 -9.54 8.03
N LEU A 16 12.80 -9.57 6.70
CA LEU A 16 11.95 -8.74 5.84
C LEU A 16 10.46 -9.03 6.07
N ASN A 17 10.10 -10.30 6.28
CA ASN A 17 8.73 -10.68 6.62
C ASN A 17 8.26 -10.03 7.93
N LYS A 18 9.11 -10.00 8.96
CA LYS A 18 8.80 -9.32 10.23
C LYS A 18 8.59 -7.81 10.01
N LEU A 19 9.46 -7.17 9.22
CA LEU A 19 9.34 -5.74 8.91
C LEU A 19 8.05 -5.44 8.14
N LEU A 20 7.73 -6.22 7.13
CA LEU A 20 6.48 -6.07 6.36
C LEU A 20 5.24 -6.26 7.24
N HIS A 21 5.25 -7.24 8.14
CA HIS A 21 4.18 -7.44 9.11
C HIS A 21 4.04 -6.26 10.09
N SER A 22 5.15 -5.71 10.56
CA SER A 22 5.11 -4.55 11.45
C SER A 22 4.54 -3.32 10.73
N VAL A 23 4.93 -3.10 9.47
CA VAL A 23 4.36 -2.02 8.63
C VAL A 23 2.87 -2.28 8.36
N GLU A 24 2.48 -3.51 8.02
CA GLU A 24 1.07 -3.88 7.80
C GLU A 24 0.22 -3.60 9.04
N THR A 25 0.73 -3.97 10.21
CA THR A 25 0.03 -3.77 11.49
C THR A 25 -0.13 -2.28 11.81
N ALA A 26 0.94 -1.49 11.73
CA ALA A 26 0.88 -0.05 11.95
C ALA A 26 -0.09 0.63 10.96
N TYR A 27 0.04 0.29 9.68
CA TYR A 27 -0.82 0.82 8.62
C TYR A 27 -2.30 0.47 8.85
N LEU A 28 -2.59 -0.78 9.23
CA LEU A 28 -3.95 -1.25 9.52
C LEU A 28 -4.55 -0.53 10.74
N ASN A 29 -3.77 -0.31 11.79
CA ASN A 29 -4.21 0.40 12.98
C ASN A 29 -4.59 1.84 12.64
N ILE A 30 -3.74 2.55 11.88
CA ILE A 30 -4.03 3.90 11.38
C ILE A 30 -5.35 3.91 10.59
N VAL A 31 -5.49 2.99 9.64
CA VAL A 31 -6.70 2.93 8.80
C VAL A 31 -7.94 2.68 9.63
N ARG A 32 -7.91 1.75 10.60
CA ARG A 32 -9.06 1.42 11.47
C ARG A 32 -9.52 2.62 12.28
N GLU A 33 -8.59 3.25 12.99
CA GLU A 33 -8.92 4.38 13.85
C GLU A 33 -9.46 5.57 13.05
N VAL A 34 -8.78 5.91 11.93
CA VAL A 34 -9.22 7.03 11.10
C VAL A 34 -10.56 6.76 10.42
N VAL A 35 -10.84 5.51 10.01
CA VAL A 35 -12.15 5.12 9.44
C VAL A 35 -13.26 5.28 10.49
N GLU A 36 -13.05 4.79 11.71
CA GLU A 36 -14.02 4.91 12.78
C GLU A 36 -14.34 6.38 13.09
N TYR A 37 -13.29 7.19 13.28
CA TYR A 37 -13.44 8.62 13.51
C TYR A 37 -14.17 9.31 12.36
N ALA A 38 -13.77 9.02 11.11
CA ALA A 38 -14.34 9.64 9.92
C ALA A 38 -15.84 9.37 9.78
N VAL A 39 -16.26 8.14 10.05
CA VAL A 39 -17.68 7.74 10.00
C VAL A 39 -18.46 8.34 11.16
N LYS A 40 -17.91 8.30 12.37
CA LYS A 40 -18.56 8.83 13.61
C LYS A 40 -18.80 10.34 13.52
N ASN A 41 -17.81 11.07 13.04
CA ASN A 41 -17.85 12.55 13.01
C ASN A 41 -18.26 13.11 11.64
N ASN A 42 -18.58 12.24 10.67
CA ASN A 42 -18.90 12.58 9.28
C ASN A 42 -17.81 13.45 8.60
N VAL A 43 -16.54 13.23 8.98
CA VAL A 43 -15.38 13.90 8.39
C VAL A 43 -14.77 12.99 7.32
N LEU A 44 -15.22 13.14 6.08
CA LEU A 44 -14.84 12.23 4.99
C LEU A 44 -13.71 12.78 4.10
N ASN A 45 -13.31 14.04 4.28
CA ASN A 45 -12.27 14.68 3.47
C ASN A 45 -10.88 14.24 3.93
N ALA A 46 -10.08 13.70 2.99
CA ALA A 46 -8.73 13.21 3.29
C ALA A 46 -7.79 14.31 3.83
N THR A 47 -7.91 15.54 3.35
CA THR A 47 -7.10 16.68 3.82
C THR A 47 -7.43 17.07 5.25
N GLN A 48 -8.71 17.04 5.61
CA GLN A 48 -9.14 17.30 7.00
C GLN A 48 -8.66 16.19 7.93
N LEU A 49 -8.82 14.92 7.55
CA LEU A 49 -8.31 13.78 8.32
C LEU A 49 -6.78 13.82 8.45
N HIS A 50 -6.08 14.22 7.39
CA HIS A 50 -4.63 14.40 7.45
C HIS A 50 -4.23 15.45 8.50
N LYS A 51 -4.87 16.61 8.52
CA LYS A 51 -4.60 17.66 9.53
C LYS A 51 -4.83 17.19 10.97
N LEU A 52 -5.83 16.32 11.19
CA LEU A 52 -6.19 15.82 12.51
C LEU A 52 -5.25 14.70 12.99
N PHE A 53 -4.81 13.82 12.10
CA PHE A 53 -4.18 12.57 12.49
C PHE A 53 -2.69 12.46 12.13
N TYR A 54 -2.17 13.28 11.21
CA TYR A 54 -0.81 13.13 10.72
C TYR A 54 0.24 13.22 11.82
N HIS A 55 0.22 14.27 12.65
CA HIS A 55 1.21 14.44 13.72
C HIS A 55 1.09 13.34 14.77
N LYS A 56 -0.13 12.97 15.19
CA LYS A 56 -0.35 11.85 16.09
C LYS A 56 0.37 10.59 15.64
N TYR A 57 0.18 10.18 14.40
CA TYR A 57 0.80 8.93 13.91
C TYR A 57 2.27 9.07 13.57
N ARG A 58 2.76 10.27 13.31
CA ARG A 58 4.21 10.52 13.21
C ARG A 58 4.90 10.29 14.56
N ASP A 59 4.25 10.68 15.66
CA ASP A 59 4.77 10.51 17.01
C ASP A 59 4.60 9.05 17.48
N GLU A 60 3.47 8.42 17.16
CA GLU A 60 3.18 7.02 17.55
C GLU A 60 4.03 6.00 16.77
N TYR A 61 4.32 6.26 15.49
CA TYR A 61 5.11 5.40 14.61
C TYR A 61 6.31 6.15 13.99
N PRO A 62 7.30 6.58 14.79
CA PRO A 62 8.40 7.43 14.30
C PRO A 62 9.26 6.77 13.22
N GLY A 63 9.34 5.44 13.21
CA GLY A 63 10.06 4.66 12.19
C GLY A 63 9.28 4.42 10.90
N LEU A 64 7.98 4.73 10.87
CA LEU A 64 7.17 4.54 9.66
C LEU A 64 7.39 5.70 8.70
N HIS A 65 7.63 5.39 7.42
CA HIS A 65 7.83 6.43 6.40
C HIS A 65 6.62 7.38 6.33
N THR A 66 6.87 8.69 6.27
CA THR A 66 5.84 9.74 6.28
C THR A 66 4.73 9.53 5.26
N HIS A 67 5.10 9.16 4.04
CA HIS A 67 4.14 8.92 2.98
C HIS A 67 3.26 7.69 3.23
N LEU A 68 3.72 6.68 3.96
CA LEU A 68 2.86 5.56 4.36
C LEU A 68 1.77 6.00 5.32
N VAL A 69 2.06 6.92 6.25
CA VAL A 69 1.04 7.53 7.13
C VAL A 69 0.01 8.30 6.28
N VAL A 70 0.47 9.11 5.34
CA VAL A 70 -0.41 9.86 4.43
C VAL A 70 -1.30 8.92 3.61
N GLN A 71 -0.73 7.85 3.06
CA GLN A 71 -1.49 6.87 2.26
C GLN A 71 -2.49 6.08 3.10
N ALA A 72 -2.16 5.75 4.35
CA ALA A 72 -3.10 5.11 5.27
C ALA A 72 -4.31 6.01 5.57
N ILE A 73 -4.09 7.30 5.85
CA ILE A 73 -5.16 8.27 6.09
C ILE A 73 -6.03 8.47 4.82
N ARG A 74 -5.42 8.55 3.63
CA ARG A 74 -6.15 8.63 2.35
C ARG A 74 -7.01 7.40 2.13
N GLN A 75 -6.46 6.20 2.34
CA GLN A 75 -7.19 4.95 2.22
C GLN A 75 -8.36 4.86 3.21
N ALA A 76 -8.16 5.32 4.45
CA ALA A 76 -9.23 5.42 5.43
C ALA A 76 -10.37 6.33 4.98
N SER A 77 -10.06 7.50 4.41
CA SER A 77 -11.05 8.40 3.81
C SER A 77 -11.87 7.72 2.69
N GLU A 78 -11.21 6.97 1.81
CA GLU A 78 -11.87 6.23 0.73
C GLU A 78 -12.82 5.15 1.26
N ILE A 79 -12.37 4.39 2.27
CA ILE A 79 -13.19 3.36 2.94
C ILE A 79 -14.40 3.99 3.61
N ALA A 80 -14.20 5.08 4.38
CA ALA A 80 -15.28 5.80 5.06
C ALA A 80 -16.30 6.36 4.06
N LYS A 81 -15.86 7.00 2.98
CA LYS A 81 -16.75 7.48 1.89
C LYS A 81 -17.56 6.36 1.27
N SER A 82 -16.91 5.26 0.94
CA SER A 82 -17.59 4.08 0.36
C SER A 82 -18.63 3.50 1.33
N PHE A 83 -18.28 3.39 2.62
CA PHE A 83 -19.17 2.90 3.65
C PHE A 83 -20.39 3.80 3.83
N VAL A 84 -20.21 5.11 3.98
CA VAL A 84 -21.30 6.07 4.13
C VAL A 84 -22.23 6.05 2.91
N LYS A 85 -21.68 5.96 1.69
CA LYS A 85 -22.47 5.82 0.46
C LYS A 85 -23.32 4.53 0.46
N ARG A 86 -22.75 3.40 0.90
CA ARG A 86 -23.48 2.12 1.03
C ARG A 86 -24.55 2.19 2.11
N ARG A 87 -24.26 2.82 3.27
CA ARG A 87 -25.20 2.99 4.38
C ARG A 87 -26.41 3.82 3.96
N ARG A 88 -26.20 4.92 3.20
CA ARG A 88 -27.31 5.73 2.65
C ARG A 88 -28.21 4.95 1.69
N LYS A 89 -27.70 3.90 1.06
CA LYS A 89 -28.46 3.00 0.17
C LYS A 89 -29.09 1.82 0.92
N GLY A 90 -29.02 1.75 2.26
CA GLY A 90 -29.51 0.62 3.04
C GLY A 90 -28.67 -0.66 2.91
N LEU A 91 -27.47 -0.59 2.30
CA LEU A 91 -26.62 -1.75 2.03
C LEU A 91 -25.59 -2.04 3.15
N ALA A 92 -25.64 -1.32 4.25
CA ALA A 92 -24.77 -1.52 5.41
C ALA A 92 -25.56 -1.32 6.69
N SER A 93 -25.67 -2.36 7.52
CA SER A 93 -26.38 -2.37 8.80
C SER A 93 -25.51 -2.08 10.02
N LYS A 94 -24.18 -2.34 9.92
CA LYS A 94 -23.23 -2.09 11.01
C LYS A 94 -23.03 -0.57 11.21
N PRO A 95 -22.73 -0.12 12.44
CA PRO A 95 -22.43 1.29 12.71
C PRO A 95 -21.13 1.75 12.03
N TYR A 96 -20.14 0.88 11.92
CA TYR A 96 -18.83 1.13 11.30
C TYR A 96 -18.43 -0.01 10.36
N PRO A 97 -17.59 0.27 9.34
CA PRO A 97 -17.04 -0.77 8.50
C PRO A 97 -15.97 -1.57 9.26
N GLU A 98 -16.00 -2.87 9.13
CA GLU A 98 -14.97 -3.75 9.68
C GLU A 98 -13.78 -3.85 8.71
N VAL A 99 -12.66 -3.21 9.08
CA VAL A 99 -11.41 -3.28 8.29
C VAL A 99 -10.56 -4.44 8.80
N LYS A 100 -10.59 -5.58 8.11
CA LYS A 100 -9.85 -6.80 8.51
C LYS A 100 -8.43 -6.82 7.98
N ALA A 101 -8.21 -6.28 6.80
CA ALA A 101 -6.92 -6.25 6.13
C ALA A 101 -6.78 -5.00 5.27
N VAL A 102 -5.56 -4.63 4.98
CA VAL A 102 -5.22 -3.50 4.12
C VAL A 102 -4.25 -3.94 3.02
N SER A 103 -4.19 -3.15 1.97
CA SER A 103 -3.10 -3.20 1.00
C SER A 103 -2.25 -1.96 1.21
N ILE A 104 -0.97 -2.14 1.53
CA ILE A 104 -0.05 -1.03 1.80
C ILE A 104 0.24 -0.33 0.48
N ARG A 105 0.06 0.98 0.42
CA ARG A 105 0.31 1.79 -0.77
C ARG A 105 1.64 2.53 -0.61
N PHE A 106 2.59 2.20 -1.46
CA PHE A 106 3.86 2.91 -1.58
C PHE A 106 3.75 3.86 -2.77
N ASP A 107 3.80 5.16 -2.54
CA ASP A 107 3.89 6.14 -3.61
C ASP A 107 5.34 6.30 -4.10
N GLU A 108 5.57 7.10 -5.13
CA GLU A 108 6.85 7.32 -5.78
C GLU A 108 7.99 7.76 -4.84
N THR A 109 7.68 8.26 -3.65
CA THR A 109 8.68 8.64 -2.64
C THR A 109 9.01 7.49 -1.69
N ALA A 110 8.08 6.55 -1.52
CA ALA A 110 8.18 5.43 -0.58
C ALA A 110 8.67 4.14 -1.25
N TRP A 111 8.76 4.10 -2.57
CA TRP A 111 9.35 2.98 -3.31
C TRP A 111 10.15 3.46 -4.52
N ASN A 112 11.08 2.63 -4.94
CA ASN A 112 11.84 2.80 -6.17
C ASN A 112 12.12 1.43 -6.78
N TYR A 113 12.44 1.39 -8.07
CA TYR A 113 12.94 0.19 -8.71
C TYR A 113 14.24 0.50 -9.42
N GLU A 114 15.20 -0.38 -9.28
CA GLU A 114 16.40 -0.37 -10.08
C GLU A 114 16.31 -1.46 -11.14
N GLN A 115 16.63 -1.05 -12.31
CA GLN A 115 16.65 -1.89 -13.48
C GLN A 115 18.10 -2.26 -13.81
N PHE A 116 18.45 -3.51 -13.64
CA PHE A 116 19.64 -4.05 -14.25
C PHE A 116 19.34 -4.37 -15.71
N ILE A 117 19.53 -3.39 -16.59
CA ILE A 117 19.19 -3.45 -18.04
C ILE A 117 19.91 -4.60 -18.77
N LYS A 118 20.93 -5.23 -18.20
CA LYS A 118 21.77 -6.24 -18.87
C LYS A 118 21.51 -7.68 -18.44
N SER A 119 20.61 -7.96 -17.51
CA SER A 119 20.32 -9.33 -17.13
C SER A 119 18.83 -9.62 -17.21
N ILE A 120 18.49 -10.77 -17.76
CA ILE A 120 17.15 -11.39 -17.74
C ILE A 120 16.75 -11.78 -16.29
N ALA A 121 17.46 -11.30 -15.31
CA ALA A 121 17.45 -11.67 -13.90
C ALA A 121 16.58 -10.73 -13.03
N PRO A 122 16.33 -11.10 -11.76
CA PRO A 122 15.18 -10.65 -10.99
C PRO A 122 15.10 -9.13 -10.86
N VAL A 123 13.89 -8.64 -10.90
CA VAL A 123 13.59 -7.22 -10.69
C VAL A 123 13.73 -6.92 -9.20
N ARG A 124 14.50 -5.90 -8.88
CA ARG A 124 14.69 -5.41 -7.53
C ARG A 124 13.88 -4.14 -7.33
N VAL A 125 13.17 -4.08 -6.21
CA VAL A 125 12.49 -2.87 -5.75
C VAL A 125 13.02 -2.47 -4.38
N GLU A 126 13.08 -1.18 -4.12
CA GLU A 126 13.34 -0.64 -2.79
C GLU A 126 12.03 -0.20 -2.17
N LEU A 127 11.77 -0.62 -0.94
CA LEU A 127 10.61 -0.23 -0.15
C LEU A 127 11.04 0.51 1.10
N SER A 128 10.41 1.64 1.38
CA SER A 128 10.56 2.36 2.64
C SER A 128 9.76 1.64 3.73
N LEU A 129 10.45 0.87 4.55
CA LEU A 129 9.89 0.11 5.68
C LEU A 129 10.26 0.78 7.02
N LEU A 130 9.90 0.14 8.14
CA LEU A 130 10.32 0.59 9.47
C LEU A 130 11.85 0.59 9.56
N GLY A 131 12.41 1.75 9.94
CA GLY A 131 13.85 1.93 10.09
C GLY A 131 14.62 2.12 8.79
N GLY A 132 13.96 2.42 7.66
CA GLY A 132 14.62 2.81 6.42
C GLY A 132 14.23 1.99 5.20
N ARG A 133 14.97 2.20 4.11
CA ARG A 133 14.75 1.48 2.85
C ARG A 133 15.32 0.07 2.90
N ARG A 134 14.64 -0.85 2.26
CA ARG A 134 15.03 -2.26 2.10
C ARG A 134 14.85 -2.70 0.66
N GLU A 135 15.81 -3.44 0.17
CA GLU A 135 15.76 -4.09 -1.14
C GLU A 135 14.90 -5.35 -1.05
N VAL A 136 14.06 -5.54 -2.04
CA VAL A 136 13.17 -6.69 -2.15
C VAL A 136 13.19 -7.20 -3.59
N TRP A 137 13.44 -8.49 -3.75
CA TRP A 137 13.42 -9.13 -5.06
C TRP A 137 12.01 -9.54 -5.45
N LEU A 138 11.66 -9.34 -6.72
CA LEU A 138 10.39 -9.75 -7.30
C LEU A 138 10.55 -11.07 -8.03
N ARG A 139 9.73 -12.05 -7.67
CA ARG A 139 9.67 -13.34 -8.35
C ARG A 139 8.80 -13.24 -9.61
N LEU A 140 9.39 -12.70 -10.69
CA LEU A 140 8.65 -12.47 -11.91
C LEU A 140 8.41 -13.80 -12.66
N HIS A 141 7.16 -14.24 -12.69
CA HIS A 141 6.77 -15.45 -13.43
C HIS A 141 6.92 -15.24 -14.95
N ARG A 142 7.36 -16.28 -15.70
CA ARG A 142 7.63 -16.24 -17.16
C ARG A 142 6.51 -15.57 -17.97
N ARG A 143 5.25 -15.78 -17.65
CA ARG A 143 4.08 -15.17 -18.32
C ARG A 143 4.03 -13.64 -18.25
N PHE A 144 4.75 -13.02 -17.31
CA PHE A 144 4.77 -11.58 -17.11
C PHE A 144 5.98 -10.89 -17.77
N TRP A 145 6.94 -11.68 -18.29
CA TRP A 145 8.14 -11.15 -18.94
C TRP A 145 7.82 -10.22 -20.10
N LEU A 146 6.81 -10.52 -20.90
CA LEU A 146 6.39 -9.66 -22.01
C LEU A 146 5.97 -8.27 -21.55
N TYR A 147 5.26 -8.18 -20.42
CA TYR A 147 4.83 -6.87 -19.87
C TYR A 147 6.01 -6.11 -19.29
N TRP A 148 6.90 -6.83 -18.62
CA TRP A 148 8.12 -6.25 -18.08
C TRP A 148 9.02 -5.75 -19.22
N TRP A 149 9.18 -6.52 -20.26
CA TRP A 149 9.92 -6.11 -21.47
C TRP A 149 9.38 -4.81 -22.04
N LYS A 150 8.07 -4.64 -22.12
CA LYS A 150 7.44 -3.39 -22.59
C LYS A 150 7.79 -2.18 -21.72
N VAL A 151 7.92 -2.36 -20.42
CA VAL A 151 8.42 -1.30 -19.50
C VAL A 151 9.88 -0.99 -19.82
N LEU A 152 10.70 -2.01 -20.05
CA LEU A 152 12.12 -1.86 -20.38
C LEU A 152 12.35 -1.12 -21.70
N THR A 153 11.50 -1.36 -22.68
CA THR A 153 11.61 -0.72 -24.01
C THR A 153 10.91 0.63 -24.09
N GLY A 154 10.28 1.09 -22.99
CA GLY A 154 9.53 2.35 -22.98
C GLY A 154 8.16 2.28 -23.65
N GLU A 155 7.71 1.07 -24.07
CA GLU A 155 6.38 0.86 -24.63
C GLU A 155 5.26 0.90 -23.58
N ALA A 156 5.61 0.78 -22.28
CA ALA A 156 4.70 0.84 -21.17
C ALA A 156 5.34 1.56 -19.98
N GLU A 157 4.51 2.18 -19.16
CA GLU A 157 4.92 2.86 -17.92
C GLU A 157 4.41 2.10 -16.70
N LEU A 158 5.21 2.10 -15.62
CA LEU A 158 4.77 1.63 -14.32
C LEU A 158 3.89 2.69 -13.66
N ALA A 159 2.92 2.23 -12.86
CA ALA A 159 2.16 3.15 -12.02
C ALA A 159 3.08 3.80 -10.97
N SER A 160 2.81 5.05 -10.62
CA SER A 160 3.53 5.77 -9.56
C SER A 160 3.31 5.17 -8.16
N THR A 161 2.29 4.36 -7.98
CA THR A 161 1.94 3.71 -6.72
C THR A 161 2.10 2.20 -6.83
N LEU A 162 2.97 1.64 -6.00
CA LEU A 162 3.12 0.21 -5.79
C LEU A 162 2.24 -0.24 -4.63
N ILE A 163 1.43 -1.27 -4.85
CA ILE A 163 0.58 -1.85 -3.81
C ILE A 163 1.22 -3.13 -3.31
N VAL A 164 1.52 -3.19 -2.02
CA VAL A 164 2.00 -4.42 -1.36
C VAL A 164 0.88 -5.00 -0.51
N LYS A 165 0.57 -6.28 -0.75
CA LYS A 165 -0.48 -7.00 -0.03
C LYS A 165 -0.06 -8.42 0.31
N ARG A 166 -0.58 -8.92 1.43
CA ARG A 166 -0.41 -10.30 1.86
C ARG A 166 -1.58 -11.17 1.42
N ARG A 167 -1.27 -12.36 0.90
CA ARG A 167 -2.26 -13.39 0.57
C ARG A 167 -1.67 -14.78 0.86
N LEU A 168 -2.38 -15.61 1.59
CA LEU A 168 -1.94 -16.98 1.94
C LEU A 168 -0.50 -17.03 2.47
N ASN A 169 -0.18 -16.16 3.42
CA ASN A 169 1.15 -16.00 4.04
C ASN A 169 2.29 -15.62 3.07
N ARG A 170 1.97 -15.14 1.87
CA ARG A 170 2.94 -14.60 0.91
C ARG A 170 2.66 -13.14 0.63
N TRP A 171 3.70 -12.41 0.28
CA TRP A 171 3.63 -11.01 -0.07
C TRP A 171 3.66 -10.82 -1.58
N TYR A 172 2.86 -9.91 -2.08
CA TYR A 172 2.75 -9.59 -3.50
C TYR A 172 2.83 -8.08 -3.71
N ALA A 173 3.61 -7.68 -4.72
CA ALA A 173 3.57 -6.36 -5.33
C ALA A 173 2.56 -6.35 -6.48
N VAL A 174 1.77 -5.27 -6.60
CA VAL A 174 0.75 -5.09 -7.64
C VAL A 174 0.86 -3.71 -8.25
#